data_1cd6dbd3744d4131002fd0d836838d86
#
_entry.id   1cd6dbd3744d4131002fd0d836838d86
#
_cell.length_a   1.000
_cell.length_b   1.000
_cell.length_c   1.000
_cell.angle_alpha   90.00
_cell.angle_beta   90.00
_cell.angle_gamma   90.00
#
_symmetry.space_group_name_H-M   'P 1'
#
loop_
_entity.id
_entity.type
_entity.pdbx_description
1 polymer ?
#
loop_
_entity_poly.entity_id
_entity_poly.type
_entity_poly.pdbx_seq_one_letter_code
_entity_poly.pdbx_strand_id
1 'polypeptide(L)'
;MTAADTMELGVWLLGERAGTLGLKNGRLRFRYEARWLQKPGATPLSQSLPLLAEPFEDQACRPFFAGLLPEGELRRRIAAQCQISYANDFGLLAVIGGDCAGAVSLEPGDPATAVAAVEWLEPDQLIALLAELPQRPMLAQRDGLRLSLAGAQ
;
A
#
# COMPACT_ATOMS: atom_id res chain seq x y z
N MET A 1 -0.53 -7.01 -31.05
CA MET A 1 -1.16 -7.47 -29.80
C MET A 1 -0.64 -6.57 -28.68
N THR A 2 -1.40 -5.61 -28.32
CA THR A 2 -1.12 -4.74 -27.18
C THR A 2 -1.22 -5.60 -25.92
N ALA A 3 -0.10 -5.74 -25.18
CA ALA A 3 -0.15 -6.21 -23.83
C ALA A 3 -1.13 -5.30 -23.08
N ALA A 4 -2.26 -5.83 -22.65
CA ALA A 4 -3.16 -5.10 -21.78
C ALA A 4 -2.32 -4.66 -20.60
N ASP A 5 -2.25 -3.36 -20.36
CA ASP A 5 -1.55 -2.74 -19.23
C ASP A 5 -2.09 -3.36 -17.95
N THR A 6 -1.50 -4.45 -17.53
CA THR A 6 -1.80 -5.06 -16.24
C THR A 6 -0.94 -4.30 -15.24
N MET A 7 -1.56 -3.35 -14.57
CA MET A 7 -0.90 -2.65 -13.47
C MET A 7 -0.80 -3.59 -12.27
N GLU A 8 0.36 -3.69 -11.67
CA GLU A 8 0.60 -4.58 -10.53
C GLU A 8 1.24 -3.83 -9.36
N LEU A 9 0.83 -4.19 -8.15
CA LEU A 9 1.41 -3.75 -6.88
C LEU A 9 1.92 -4.96 -6.12
N GLY A 10 3.14 -4.87 -5.61
CA GLY A 10 3.65 -5.83 -4.64
C GLY A 10 2.92 -5.65 -3.31
N VAL A 11 2.46 -6.75 -2.72
CA VAL A 11 1.80 -6.79 -1.41
C VAL A 11 2.77 -7.37 -0.39
N TRP A 12 3.03 -6.60 0.65
CA TRP A 12 4.00 -6.90 1.69
C TRP A 12 3.30 -7.08 3.03
N LEU A 13 3.70 -8.07 3.79
CA LEU A 13 3.23 -8.31 5.14
C LEU A 13 4.43 -8.36 6.09
N LEU A 14 4.45 -7.45 7.07
CA LEU A 14 5.56 -7.34 8.03
C LEU A 14 6.94 -7.20 7.35
N GLY A 15 7.00 -6.49 6.21
CA GLY A 15 8.24 -6.25 5.49
C GLY A 15 8.69 -7.38 4.55
N GLU A 16 7.90 -8.45 4.41
CA GLU A 16 8.16 -9.53 3.45
C GLU A 16 7.10 -9.57 2.36
N ARG A 17 7.51 -9.86 1.13
CA ARG A 17 6.59 -9.95 0.00
C ARG A 17 5.70 -11.17 0.13
N ALA A 18 4.40 -10.92 0.32
CA ALA A 18 3.38 -11.95 0.46
C ALA A 18 2.69 -12.28 -0.86
N GLY A 19 2.55 -11.30 -1.75
CA GLY A 19 1.81 -11.51 -2.99
C GLY A 19 1.86 -10.35 -3.95
N THR A 20 0.99 -10.41 -4.94
CA THR A 20 0.82 -9.38 -5.97
C THR A 20 -0.66 -9.06 -6.16
N LEU A 21 -0.99 -7.78 -6.15
CA LEU A 21 -2.32 -7.26 -6.49
C LEU A 21 -2.28 -6.68 -7.90
N GLY A 22 -3.03 -7.26 -8.81
CA GLY A 22 -3.16 -6.79 -10.18
C GLY A 22 -4.49 -6.08 -10.44
N LEU A 23 -4.49 -5.18 -11.41
CA LEU A 23 -5.70 -4.56 -11.97
C LEU A 23 -5.80 -4.93 -13.44
N LYS A 24 -6.92 -5.55 -13.83
CA LYS A 24 -7.22 -5.86 -15.22
C LYS A 24 -8.68 -5.54 -15.51
N ASN A 25 -8.93 -4.70 -16.51
CA ASN A 25 -10.29 -4.31 -16.91
C ASN A 25 -11.15 -3.79 -15.73
N GLY A 26 -10.55 -3.01 -14.83
CA GLY A 26 -11.24 -2.45 -13.66
C GLY A 26 -11.48 -3.46 -12.52
N ARG A 27 -11.02 -4.69 -12.64
CA ARG A 27 -11.17 -5.74 -11.63
C ARG A 27 -9.85 -6.03 -10.94
N LEU A 28 -9.88 -6.11 -9.62
CA LEU A 28 -8.74 -6.51 -8.80
C LEU A 28 -8.54 -8.03 -8.85
N ARG A 29 -7.29 -8.44 -8.79
CA ARG A 29 -6.92 -9.84 -8.66
C ARG A 29 -5.70 -9.96 -7.76
N PHE A 30 -5.82 -10.71 -6.69
CA PHE A 30 -4.73 -10.94 -5.76
C PHE A 30 -4.22 -12.38 -5.85
N ARG A 31 -2.90 -12.54 -5.79
CA ARG A 31 -2.24 -13.85 -5.75
C ARG A 31 -1.11 -13.83 -4.74
N TYR A 32 -1.07 -14.85 -3.89
CA TYR A 32 0.09 -15.08 -3.03
C TYR A 32 1.32 -15.51 -3.84
N GLU A 33 2.48 -15.09 -3.39
CA GLU A 33 3.76 -15.59 -3.92
C GLU A 33 4.00 -17.04 -3.47
N ALA A 34 4.56 -17.87 -4.36
CA ALA A 34 4.89 -19.26 -4.05
C ALA A 34 5.85 -19.36 -2.84
N ARG A 35 6.81 -18.44 -2.74
CA ARG A 35 7.73 -18.36 -1.60
C ARG A 35 7.02 -18.10 -0.28
N TRP A 36 5.99 -17.26 -0.29
CA TRP A 36 5.18 -16.98 0.89
C TRP A 36 4.38 -18.20 1.33
N LEU A 37 3.74 -18.89 0.37
CA LEU A 37 2.96 -20.11 0.66
C LEU A 37 3.82 -21.26 1.21
N GLN A 38 5.09 -21.34 0.81
CA GLN A 38 6.03 -22.38 1.26
C GLN A 38 6.74 -22.02 2.56
N LYS A 39 6.61 -20.77 3.03
CA LYS A 39 7.29 -20.31 4.24
C LYS A 39 6.70 -20.98 5.48
N PRO A 40 7.54 -21.60 6.35
CA PRO A 40 7.08 -22.09 7.64
C PRO A 40 6.48 -20.96 8.48
N GLY A 41 5.25 -21.16 8.97
CA GLY A 41 4.56 -20.15 9.77
C GLY A 41 4.01 -18.98 8.96
N ALA A 42 3.88 -19.10 7.63
CA ALA A 42 3.21 -18.11 6.81
C ALA A 42 1.79 -17.84 7.35
N THR A 43 1.42 -16.57 7.37
CA THR A 43 0.07 -16.16 7.80
C THR A 43 -0.70 -15.59 6.62
N PRO A 44 -2.02 -15.80 6.55
CA PRO A 44 -2.85 -15.16 5.54
C PRO A 44 -2.94 -13.64 5.81
N LEU A 45 -3.18 -12.85 4.76
CA LEU A 45 -3.45 -11.43 4.89
C LEU A 45 -4.72 -11.17 5.70
N SER A 46 -5.71 -12.04 5.54
CA SER A 46 -7.01 -11.98 6.20
C SER A 46 -7.64 -13.37 6.21
N GLN A 47 -8.61 -13.57 7.08
CA GLN A 47 -9.45 -14.78 7.06
C GLN A 47 -10.22 -14.94 5.73
N SER A 48 -10.56 -13.83 5.08
CA SER A 48 -11.21 -13.84 3.76
C SER A 48 -10.25 -14.14 2.61
N LEU A 49 -8.94 -14.11 2.85
CA LEU A 49 -7.88 -14.39 1.89
C LEU A 49 -6.95 -15.48 2.46
N PRO A 50 -7.44 -16.71 2.66
CA PRO A 50 -6.63 -17.80 3.19
C PRO A 50 -5.44 -18.13 2.30
N LEU A 51 -4.46 -18.88 2.80
CA LEU A 51 -3.27 -19.27 2.04
C LEU A 51 -3.64 -20.30 0.96
N LEU A 52 -3.90 -19.83 -0.24
CA LEU A 52 -4.23 -20.62 -1.42
C LEU A 52 -3.31 -20.24 -2.59
N ALA A 53 -2.99 -21.21 -3.43
CA ALA A 53 -2.19 -20.99 -4.63
C ALA A 53 -3.00 -20.33 -5.76
N GLU A 54 -4.32 -20.56 -5.77
CA GLU A 54 -5.25 -19.96 -6.71
C GLU A 54 -5.41 -18.47 -6.43
N PRO A 55 -5.49 -17.64 -7.47
CA PRO A 55 -5.71 -16.23 -7.31
C PRO A 55 -7.12 -15.91 -6.81
N PHE A 56 -7.23 -14.88 -6.01
CA PHE A 56 -8.49 -14.31 -5.55
C PHE A 56 -8.99 -13.27 -6.55
N GLU A 57 -10.19 -13.48 -7.05
CA GLU A 57 -10.84 -12.55 -7.97
C GLU A 57 -11.44 -11.35 -7.21
N ASP A 58 -11.87 -10.35 -7.97
CA ASP A 58 -12.33 -9.04 -7.48
C ASP A 58 -13.31 -9.10 -6.30
N GLN A 59 -14.32 -9.96 -6.37
CA GLN A 59 -15.32 -10.10 -5.30
C GLN A 59 -14.73 -10.57 -3.98
N ALA A 60 -13.69 -11.40 -4.04
CA ALA A 60 -13.04 -11.95 -2.86
C ALA A 60 -11.99 -11.00 -2.27
N CYS A 61 -11.19 -10.34 -3.11
CA CYS A 61 -10.06 -9.55 -2.63
C CYS A 61 -10.36 -8.05 -2.49
N ARG A 62 -11.23 -7.46 -3.31
CA ARG A 62 -11.53 -6.01 -3.25
C ARG A 62 -11.98 -5.53 -1.88
N PRO A 63 -12.88 -6.21 -1.14
CA PRO A 63 -13.29 -5.72 0.18
C PRO A 63 -12.13 -5.56 1.15
N PHE A 64 -11.16 -6.47 1.12
CA PHE A 64 -9.96 -6.38 1.96
C PHE A 64 -9.08 -5.19 1.55
N PHE A 65 -8.71 -5.08 0.29
CA PHE A 65 -7.80 -4.04 -0.17
C PHE A 65 -8.43 -2.64 -0.14
N ALA A 66 -9.71 -2.51 -0.48
CA ALA A 66 -10.43 -1.25 -0.34
C ALA A 66 -10.54 -0.82 1.13
N GLY A 67 -10.68 -1.77 2.05
CA GLY A 67 -10.72 -1.52 3.49
C GLY A 67 -9.40 -1.03 4.09
N LEU A 68 -8.28 -1.11 3.37
CA LEU A 68 -7.00 -0.51 3.78
C LEU A 68 -6.95 0.99 3.51
N LEU A 69 -7.83 1.49 2.67
CA LEU A 69 -7.89 2.91 2.31
C LEU A 69 -8.68 3.70 3.37
N PRO A 70 -8.33 4.97 3.58
CA PRO A 70 -9.13 5.85 4.42
C PRO A 70 -10.53 6.03 3.84
N GLU A 71 -11.48 6.38 4.68
CA GLU A 71 -12.87 6.61 4.30
C GLU A 71 -13.26 8.09 4.37
N GLY A 72 -14.44 8.38 3.85
CA GLY A 72 -15.09 9.68 3.99
C GLY A 72 -14.29 10.87 3.44
N GLU A 73 -14.20 11.93 4.24
CA GLU A 73 -13.58 13.18 3.84
C GLU A 73 -12.06 13.07 3.64
N LEU A 74 -11.39 12.25 4.45
CA LEU A 74 -9.94 12.04 4.31
C LEU A 74 -9.62 11.40 2.95
N ARG A 75 -10.38 10.40 2.55
CA ARG A 75 -10.22 9.78 1.23
C ARG A 75 -10.47 10.77 0.10
N ARG A 76 -11.47 11.65 0.22
CA ARG A 76 -11.76 12.69 -0.78
C ARG A 76 -10.59 13.66 -0.93
N ARG A 77 -10.01 14.11 0.18
CA ARG A 77 -8.85 15.02 0.17
C ARG A 77 -7.64 14.38 -0.48
N ILE A 78 -7.33 13.13 -0.14
CA ILE A 78 -6.22 12.39 -0.73
C ILE A 78 -6.44 12.19 -2.23
N ALA A 79 -7.62 11.76 -2.63
CA ALA A 79 -7.98 11.57 -4.03
C ALA A 79 -7.82 12.86 -4.84
N ALA A 80 -8.27 13.98 -4.31
CA ALA A 80 -8.12 15.29 -4.92
C ALA A 80 -6.66 15.74 -5.02
N GLN A 81 -5.88 15.58 -3.95
CA GLN A 81 -4.44 15.93 -3.95
C GLN A 81 -3.63 15.09 -4.93
N CYS A 82 -3.95 13.81 -5.05
CA CYS A 82 -3.27 12.89 -5.97
C CYS A 82 -3.85 12.93 -7.39
N GLN A 83 -4.91 13.70 -7.65
CA GLN A 83 -5.63 13.75 -8.92
C GLN A 83 -6.12 12.37 -9.37
N ILE A 84 -6.55 11.55 -8.41
CA ILE A 84 -7.08 10.21 -8.60
C ILE A 84 -8.58 10.23 -8.30
N SER A 85 -9.38 9.49 -9.08
CA SER A 85 -10.80 9.34 -8.79
C SER A 85 -11.01 8.71 -7.41
N TYR A 86 -11.96 9.24 -6.62
CA TYR A 86 -12.37 8.67 -5.34
C TYR A 86 -12.74 7.19 -5.42
N ALA A 87 -13.31 6.75 -6.55
CA ALA A 87 -13.73 5.37 -6.78
C ALA A 87 -12.59 4.46 -7.27
N ASN A 88 -11.40 5.01 -7.55
CA ASN A 88 -10.28 4.23 -8.04
C ASN A 88 -9.44 3.67 -6.87
N ASP A 89 -9.89 2.54 -6.31
CA ASP A 89 -9.20 1.87 -5.20
C ASP A 89 -7.74 1.55 -5.53
N PHE A 90 -7.50 0.98 -6.71
CA PHE A 90 -6.15 0.58 -7.13
C PHE A 90 -5.21 1.78 -7.28
N GLY A 91 -5.67 2.85 -7.89
CA GLY A 91 -4.88 4.08 -8.04
C GLY A 91 -4.53 4.70 -6.69
N LEU A 92 -5.47 4.71 -5.75
CA LEU A 92 -5.21 5.17 -4.38
C LEU A 92 -4.22 4.27 -3.66
N LEU A 93 -4.37 2.95 -3.74
CA LEU A 93 -3.43 1.98 -3.18
C LEU A 93 -2.02 2.12 -3.76
N ALA A 94 -1.90 2.44 -5.05
CA ALA A 94 -0.60 2.65 -5.69
C ALA A 94 0.15 3.86 -5.12
N VAL A 95 -0.57 4.89 -4.66
CA VAL A 95 0.03 6.12 -4.14
C VAL A 95 0.24 6.05 -2.62
N ILE A 96 -0.74 5.55 -1.87
CA ILE A 96 -0.71 5.58 -0.41
C ILE A 96 -0.55 4.20 0.23
N GLY A 97 -0.53 3.14 -0.56
CA GLY A 97 -0.49 1.76 -0.07
C GLY A 97 0.77 1.40 0.71
N GLY A 98 1.86 2.15 0.53
CA GLY A 98 3.07 1.97 1.34
C GLY A 98 2.90 2.31 2.82
N ASP A 99 1.83 3.03 3.17
CA ASP A 99 1.52 3.46 4.55
C ASP A 99 0.04 3.23 4.89
N CYS A 100 -0.47 2.06 4.59
CA CYS A 100 -1.82 1.64 4.96
C CYS A 100 -1.93 1.32 6.45
N ALA A 101 -3.16 1.30 6.95
CA ALA A 101 -3.45 0.84 8.29
C ALA A 101 -3.07 -0.65 8.43
N GLY A 102 -2.34 -0.99 9.49
CA GLY A 102 -1.97 -2.36 9.82
C GLY A 102 -0.59 -2.77 9.31
N ALA A 103 -0.38 -4.09 9.17
CA ALA A 103 0.91 -4.68 8.84
C ALA A 103 1.13 -4.89 7.33
N VAL A 104 0.12 -4.55 6.51
CA VAL A 104 0.16 -4.71 5.06
C VAL A 104 0.59 -3.41 4.39
N SER A 105 1.53 -3.49 3.46
CA SER A 105 1.88 -2.39 2.57
C SER A 105 1.81 -2.82 1.11
N LEU A 106 1.51 -1.87 0.24
CA LEU A 106 1.46 -2.06 -1.20
C LEU A 106 2.40 -1.07 -1.88
N GLU A 107 3.24 -1.57 -2.76
CA GLU A 107 4.19 -0.73 -3.49
C GLU A 107 4.23 -1.11 -4.97
N PRO A 108 4.30 -0.14 -5.89
CA PRO A 108 4.53 -0.41 -7.30
C PRO A 108 5.95 -0.94 -7.51
N GLY A 109 6.09 -2.03 -8.26
CA GLY A 109 7.39 -2.62 -8.57
C GLY A 109 7.92 -3.57 -7.50
N ASP A 110 9.21 -3.90 -7.62
CA ASP A 110 9.94 -4.72 -6.65
C ASP A 110 10.68 -3.78 -5.69
N PRO A 111 10.27 -3.69 -4.41
CA PRO A 111 10.95 -2.82 -3.45
C PRO A 111 12.31 -3.37 -2.99
N ALA A 112 12.98 -4.16 -3.80
CA ALA A 112 14.35 -4.63 -3.54
C ALA A 112 15.34 -3.49 -3.22
N THR A 113 14.88 -2.23 -3.26
CA THR A 113 15.70 -1.03 -3.02
C THR A 113 15.25 -0.16 -1.86
N ALA A 114 14.15 -0.47 -1.18
CA ALA A 114 13.67 0.36 -0.08
C ALA A 114 13.75 -0.33 1.28
N VAL A 115 14.89 -0.86 1.63
CA VAL A 115 15.26 -0.88 3.05
C VAL A 115 15.55 0.58 3.40
N ALA A 116 14.54 1.28 3.87
CA ALA A 116 14.74 2.62 4.42
C ALA A 116 15.76 2.49 5.56
N ALA A 117 16.99 2.91 5.30
CA ALA A 117 17.97 3.05 6.35
C ALA A 117 17.37 3.99 7.39
N VAL A 118 17.37 3.56 8.65
CA VAL A 118 16.95 4.44 9.75
C VAL A 118 17.94 5.59 9.80
N GLU A 119 17.48 6.79 9.48
CA GLU A 119 18.27 7.99 9.59
C GLU A 119 18.00 8.64 10.95
N TRP A 120 19.06 8.81 11.74
CA TRP A 120 18.98 9.51 13.01
C TRP A 120 19.07 11.02 12.74
N LEU A 121 18.03 11.75 13.11
CA LEU A 121 17.99 13.20 12.95
C LEU A 121 18.61 13.89 14.17
N GLU A 122 19.43 14.90 13.91
CA GLU A 122 19.85 15.82 14.96
C GLU A 122 18.66 16.71 15.39
N PRO A 123 18.65 17.22 16.65
CA PRO A 123 17.54 18.01 17.17
C PRO A 123 17.12 19.17 16.28
N ASP A 124 18.06 19.89 15.68
CA ASP A 124 17.79 21.01 14.78
C ASP A 124 17.12 20.55 13.48
N GLN A 125 17.50 19.42 12.94
CA GLN A 125 16.88 18.78 11.76
C GLN A 125 15.45 18.37 12.08
N LEU A 126 15.21 17.80 13.27
CA LEU A 126 13.86 17.44 13.71
C LEU A 126 12.97 18.67 13.87
N ILE A 127 13.45 19.75 14.45
CA ILE A 127 12.71 21.02 14.60
C ILE A 127 12.33 21.59 13.24
N ALA A 128 13.29 21.65 12.30
CA ALA A 128 13.02 22.12 10.95
C ALA A 128 11.96 21.26 10.24
N LEU A 129 12.06 19.95 10.37
CA LEU A 129 11.12 19.00 9.80
C LEU A 129 9.70 19.17 10.38
N LEU A 130 9.58 19.31 11.71
CA LEU A 130 8.31 19.54 12.38
C LEU A 130 7.67 20.88 11.98
N ALA A 131 8.46 21.92 11.73
CA ALA A 131 7.97 23.21 11.26
C ALA A 131 7.38 23.16 9.85
N GLU A 132 7.87 22.25 9.01
CA GLU A 132 7.37 22.06 7.65
C GLU A 132 6.09 21.20 7.57
N LEU A 133 5.81 20.35 8.58
CA LEU A 133 4.70 19.40 8.57
C LEU A 133 3.33 20.03 8.26
N PRO A 134 2.95 21.22 8.79
CA PRO A 134 1.66 21.82 8.49
C PRO A 134 1.48 22.21 7.02
N GLN A 135 2.57 22.38 6.28
CA GLN A 135 2.57 22.78 4.87
C GLN A 135 2.79 21.60 3.92
N ARG A 136 3.15 20.43 4.47
CA ARG A 136 3.32 19.22 3.66
C ARG A 136 1.96 18.56 3.42
N PRO A 137 1.66 18.15 2.19
CA PRO A 137 0.53 17.27 1.94
C PRO A 137 0.72 15.99 2.76
N MET A 138 -0.33 15.54 3.45
CA MET A 138 -0.33 14.20 4.05
C MET A 138 0.09 13.22 2.95
N LEU A 139 1.05 12.34 3.24
CA LEU A 139 1.56 11.31 2.33
C LEU A 139 2.61 11.76 1.28
N ALA A 140 3.09 13.00 1.31
CA ALA A 140 4.22 13.39 0.46
C ALA A 140 5.50 12.69 0.96
N GLN A 141 5.96 11.74 0.17
CA GLN A 141 7.29 11.15 0.34
C GLN A 141 8.34 12.21 -0.02
N ARG A 142 9.05 12.71 0.95
CA ARG A 142 10.39 13.26 0.79
C ARG A 142 11.20 12.83 2.00
N ASP A 143 12.38 12.27 1.75
CA ASP A 143 13.43 12.07 2.74
C ASP A 143 13.05 11.18 3.94
N GLY A 144 12.35 10.07 3.71
CA GLY A 144 12.15 9.03 4.73
C GLY A 144 11.08 9.31 5.78
N LEU A 145 10.49 10.50 5.82
CA LEU A 145 9.38 10.81 6.73
C LEU A 145 8.04 10.43 6.10
N ARG A 146 7.45 9.36 6.59
CA ARG A 146 6.07 8.99 6.28
C ARG A 146 5.15 9.45 7.40
N LEU A 147 4.13 10.22 7.07
CA LEU A 147 3.02 10.46 7.97
C LEU A 147 2.09 9.26 7.89
N SER A 148 2.15 8.39 8.89
CA SER A 148 1.35 7.17 8.92
C SER A 148 -0.14 7.49 9.07
N LEU A 149 -0.97 6.85 8.24
CA LEU A 149 -2.42 6.87 8.41
C LEU A 149 -2.87 6.01 9.60
N ALA A 150 -2.03 5.09 10.06
CA ALA A 150 -2.34 4.17 11.16
C ALA A 150 -2.45 4.87 12.52
N GLY A 151 -1.93 6.09 12.66
CA GLY A 151 -1.99 6.88 13.90
C GLY A 151 -3.02 8.02 13.91
N ALA A 152 -3.76 8.21 12.82
CA ALA A 152 -4.75 9.28 12.71
C ALA A 152 -6.14 8.79 13.16
N GLN A 153 -6.28 8.48 14.44
CA GLN A 153 -7.58 8.37 15.11
C GLN A 153 -7.81 9.60 15.98
#